data_37f4f67eb61fa5ec5f30e3903beb408c
#
_entry.id   37f4f67eb61fa5ec5f30e3903beb408c
#
_cell.length_a   1.000
_cell.length_b   1.000
_cell.length_c   1.000
_cell.angle_alpha   90.00
_cell.angle_beta   90.00
_cell.angle_gamma   90.00
#
_symmetry.space_group_name_H-M   'P 1'
#
loop_
_entity.id
_entity.type
_entity.pdbx_description
1 polymer ?
#
loop_
_entity_poly.entity_id
_entity_poly.type
_entity_poly.pdbx_seq_one_letter_code
_entity_poly.pdbx_strand_id
1 'polypeptide(L)'
;MKYVRVCASAADTVSRMTFPPVPPYGYGYPPPPPRPGVIPLAPLTLGTILSGTFAAFGRHWKQLLGVTAAVYGTALLFVGAAIGIAYAAVSDLFPAVFDLPAGQEPRWDDVRPLIVAFVLVWVAALITIVCANALMAAACPAVIQEAVLGLPTRFGALWRRSWSRLPAVLGTVLLTSLALMLPYAIVLAGMVGMFLALFAADSSGTPDGSYLLLPFLAFLLALLVTPLALWIWVKFSLAPAAAVMEGQGAIASMRRSSALVRGFWWRTFGIMLLVAVATTLVSWLIQQLLSMLASAPIAAIDFSGGGESAVIAAFAVIFAFVLVGQLVSQLVVSVFPPLVTSLIYVDLRIRKENLAPDLARAAGFSPGPDMGQRADWGRRH
;
A
#
# COMPACT_ATOMS: atom_id res chain seq x y z
N MET A 1 -31.45 71.05 -32.06
CA MET A 1 -32.28 70.72 -30.87
C MET A 1 -32.64 69.23 -30.74
N LYS A 2 -32.00 68.28 -31.45
CA LYS A 2 -32.34 66.83 -31.32
C LYS A 2 -31.36 66.02 -30.44
N TYR A 3 -30.21 66.57 -30.14
CA TYR A 3 -29.17 65.84 -29.34
C TYR A 3 -29.31 65.99 -27.81
N VAL A 4 -30.05 67.03 -27.35
CA VAL A 4 -30.21 67.26 -25.91
C VAL A 4 -31.30 66.36 -25.27
N ARG A 5 -32.17 65.76 -26.03
CA ARG A 5 -33.20 64.83 -25.50
C ARG A 5 -32.77 63.41 -25.34
N VAL A 6 -31.67 62.98 -26.01
CA VAL A 6 -31.16 61.61 -25.87
C VAL A 6 -30.33 61.46 -24.59
N CYS A 7 -29.62 62.51 -24.16
CA CYS A 7 -28.88 62.46 -22.89
C CYS A 7 -29.75 62.51 -21.64
N ALA A 8 -30.90 63.13 -21.67
CA ALA A 8 -31.82 63.17 -20.54
C ALA A 8 -32.50 61.79 -20.30
N SER A 9 -32.77 61.04 -21.38
CA SER A 9 -33.42 59.72 -21.27
C SER A 9 -32.39 58.64 -20.76
N ALA A 10 -31.10 58.80 -20.99
CA ALA A 10 -30.07 57.87 -20.48
C ALA A 10 -29.79 58.08 -18.98
N ALA A 11 -29.89 59.33 -18.48
CA ALA A 11 -29.71 59.63 -17.06
C ALA A 11 -30.85 59.09 -16.17
N ASP A 12 -32.08 59.06 -16.66
CA ASP A 12 -33.23 58.51 -15.93
C ASP A 12 -33.23 56.97 -15.87
N THR A 13 -32.59 56.27 -16.79
CA THR A 13 -32.51 54.83 -16.78
C THR A 13 -31.44 54.32 -15.81
N VAL A 14 -30.38 55.10 -15.57
CA VAL A 14 -29.32 54.77 -14.60
C VAL A 14 -29.79 54.98 -13.16
N SER A 15 -30.70 55.92 -12.91
CA SER A 15 -31.25 56.18 -11.55
C SER A 15 -32.23 55.11 -11.06
N ARG A 16 -32.67 54.16 -11.90
CA ARG A 16 -33.59 53.09 -11.52
C ARG A 16 -32.94 51.72 -11.37
N MET A 17 -31.60 51.61 -11.47
CA MET A 17 -30.92 50.42 -11.03
C MET A 17 -30.80 50.45 -9.50
N THR A 18 -31.90 50.15 -8.81
CA THR A 18 -31.87 49.73 -7.41
C THR A 18 -31.08 48.44 -7.34
N PHE A 19 -29.83 48.55 -6.97
CA PHE A 19 -29.06 47.37 -6.51
C PHE A 19 -29.87 46.81 -5.34
N PRO A 20 -30.21 45.49 -5.34
CA PRO A 20 -30.82 44.90 -4.17
C PRO A 20 -29.93 45.20 -2.97
N PRO A 21 -30.49 45.56 -1.79
CA PRO A 21 -29.70 45.85 -0.62
C PRO A 21 -28.82 44.65 -0.35
N VAL A 22 -27.49 44.86 -0.33
CA VAL A 22 -26.54 43.85 0.07
C VAL A 22 -26.95 43.40 1.46
N PRO A 23 -27.34 42.13 1.69
CA PRO A 23 -27.73 41.67 3.01
C PRO A 23 -26.61 42.01 3.98
N PRO A 24 -26.93 42.51 5.21
CA PRO A 24 -25.93 42.82 6.20
C PRO A 24 -25.06 41.57 6.38
N TYR A 25 -23.75 41.74 6.34
CA TYR A 25 -22.72 40.67 6.53
C TYR A 25 -23.07 39.94 7.83
N GLY A 26 -23.99 38.97 7.76
CA GLY A 26 -24.10 37.94 8.75
C GLY A 26 -22.75 37.21 8.74
N TYR A 27 -22.27 36.80 9.89
CA TYR A 27 -21.14 35.91 10.06
C TYR A 27 -21.40 34.59 9.32
N GLY A 28 -21.55 34.65 8.00
CA GLY A 28 -21.74 33.51 7.11
C GLY A 28 -20.43 32.73 7.09
N TYR A 29 -20.50 31.49 7.49
CA TYR A 29 -19.41 30.51 7.25
C TYR A 29 -18.88 30.76 5.84
N PRO A 30 -17.53 30.89 5.70
CA PRO A 30 -16.96 31.04 4.35
C PRO A 30 -17.46 29.87 3.47
N PRO A 31 -17.82 30.13 2.22
CA PRO A 31 -18.32 29.09 1.33
C PRO A 31 -17.38 27.89 1.33
N PRO A 32 -17.91 26.66 1.38
CA PRO A 32 -17.07 25.47 1.42
C PRO A 32 -16.12 25.47 0.19
N PRO A 33 -14.86 25.06 0.35
CA PRO A 33 -13.90 25.05 -0.75
C PRO A 33 -14.43 24.19 -1.91
N PRO A 34 -14.19 24.60 -3.17
CA PRO A 34 -14.66 23.88 -4.33
C PRO A 34 -14.18 22.41 -4.31
N ARG A 35 -15.06 21.50 -4.68
CA ARG A 35 -14.80 20.05 -4.72
C ARG A 35 -14.98 19.53 -6.15
N PRO A 36 -13.98 19.68 -7.04
CA PRO A 36 -14.06 19.16 -8.41
C PRO A 36 -14.15 17.63 -8.46
N GLY A 37 -13.53 16.95 -7.50
CA GLY A 37 -13.46 15.51 -7.39
C GLY A 37 -13.79 14.98 -5.99
N VAL A 38 -13.01 14.02 -5.52
CA VAL A 38 -13.23 13.30 -4.24
C VAL A 38 -12.81 14.10 -3.02
N ILE A 39 -11.97 15.14 -3.15
CA ILE A 39 -11.43 15.93 -2.03
C ILE A 39 -11.67 17.42 -2.22
N PRO A 40 -11.85 18.20 -1.13
CA PRO A 40 -11.86 19.65 -1.18
C PRO A 40 -10.46 20.19 -1.50
N LEU A 41 -10.38 21.29 -2.26
CA LEU A 41 -9.12 21.97 -2.58
C LEU A 41 -8.65 22.84 -1.40
N ALA A 42 -8.48 22.23 -0.23
CA ALA A 42 -8.02 22.86 1.00
C ALA A 42 -7.13 21.87 1.77
N PRO A 43 -6.34 22.33 2.75
CA PRO A 43 -5.57 21.43 3.61
C PRO A 43 -6.46 20.34 4.21
N LEU A 44 -6.12 19.09 3.96
CA LEU A 44 -6.95 17.94 4.34
C LEU A 44 -6.80 17.63 5.83
N THR A 45 -7.92 17.28 6.48
CA THR A 45 -7.91 16.65 7.81
C THR A 45 -7.79 15.13 7.68
N LEU A 46 -7.54 14.44 8.79
CA LEU A 46 -7.50 12.96 8.82
C LEU A 46 -8.83 12.37 8.29
N GLY A 47 -9.96 12.90 8.75
CA GLY A 47 -11.28 12.46 8.30
C GLY A 47 -11.51 12.67 6.80
N THR A 48 -11.03 13.80 6.22
CA THR A 48 -11.15 14.06 4.77
C THR A 48 -10.20 13.17 3.95
N ILE A 49 -9.04 12.79 4.47
CA ILE A 49 -8.14 11.81 3.83
C ILE A 49 -8.82 10.45 3.78
N LEU A 50 -9.34 9.96 4.90
CA LEU A 50 -10.00 8.66 4.96
C LEU A 50 -11.28 8.64 4.11
N SER A 51 -12.17 9.63 4.26
CA SER A 51 -13.39 9.71 3.44
C SER A 51 -13.09 9.86 1.96
N GLY A 52 -12.06 10.63 1.59
CA GLY A 52 -11.54 10.74 0.23
C GLY A 52 -11.02 9.42 -0.32
N THR A 53 -10.33 8.62 0.50
CA THR A 53 -9.86 7.29 0.14
C THR A 53 -11.04 6.35 -0.16
N PHE A 54 -12.03 6.29 0.73
CA PHE A 54 -13.24 5.47 0.51
C PHE A 54 -14.05 5.94 -0.69
N ALA A 55 -14.18 7.26 -0.90
CA ALA A 55 -14.86 7.81 -2.06
C ALA A 55 -14.11 7.48 -3.38
N ALA A 56 -12.78 7.57 -3.38
CA ALA A 56 -11.95 7.19 -4.53
C ALA A 56 -12.06 5.69 -4.82
N PHE A 57 -11.99 4.85 -3.79
CA PHE A 57 -12.20 3.41 -3.92
C PHE A 57 -13.60 3.11 -4.45
N GLY A 58 -14.66 3.65 -3.85
CA GLY A 58 -16.04 3.41 -4.27
C GLY A 58 -16.34 3.86 -5.72
N ARG A 59 -15.73 4.98 -6.16
CA ARG A 59 -15.88 5.48 -7.54
C ARG A 59 -15.13 4.62 -8.57
N HIS A 60 -13.97 4.06 -8.21
CA HIS A 60 -13.06 3.36 -9.13
C HIS A 60 -12.84 1.89 -8.75
N TRP A 61 -13.74 1.30 -7.94
CA TRP A 61 -13.57 -0.05 -7.40
C TRP A 61 -13.41 -1.12 -8.47
N LYS A 62 -14.15 -1.00 -9.60
CA LYS A 62 -14.05 -1.97 -10.71
C LYS A 62 -12.67 -1.97 -11.35
N GLN A 63 -12.09 -0.81 -11.53
CA GLN A 63 -10.75 -0.65 -12.12
C GLN A 63 -9.67 -1.13 -11.13
N LEU A 64 -9.77 -0.76 -9.86
CA LEU A 64 -8.85 -1.21 -8.81
C LEU A 64 -8.92 -2.72 -8.62
N LEU A 65 -10.12 -3.29 -8.52
CA LEU A 65 -10.33 -4.74 -8.48
C LEU A 65 -9.76 -5.44 -9.72
N GLY A 66 -10.03 -4.91 -10.91
CA GLY A 66 -9.50 -5.46 -12.15
C GLY A 66 -7.97 -5.47 -12.19
N VAL A 67 -7.31 -4.37 -11.78
CA VAL A 67 -5.86 -4.32 -11.69
C VAL A 67 -5.34 -5.27 -10.62
N THR A 68 -5.95 -5.30 -9.43
CA THR A 68 -5.55 -6.21 -8.34
C THR A 68 -5.69 -7.67 -8.77
N ALA A 69 -6.82 -8.05 -9.36
CA ALA A 69 -7.04 -9.41 -9.85
C ALA A 69 -6.06 -9.80 -10.96
N ALA A 70 -5.79 -8.90 -11.90
CA ALA A 70 -4.80 -9.14 -12.94
C ALA A 70 -3.38 -9.30 -12.37
N VAL A 71 -2.97 -8.41 -11.45
CA VAL A 71 -1.62 -8.43 -10.87
C VAL A 71 -1.41 -9.65 -9.99
N TYR A 72 -2.29 -9.86 -8.99
CA TYR A 72 -2.12 -10.97 -8.05
C TYR A 72 -2.56 -12.31 -8.64
N GLY A 73 -3.50 -12.32 -9.59
CA GLY A 73 -3.86 -13.53 -10.34
C GLY A 73 -2.72 -14.03 -11.21
N THR A 74 -2.03 -13.15 -11.94
CA THR A 74 -0.82 -13.52 -12.70
C THR A 74 0.33 -13.91 -11.78
N ALA A 75 0.50 -13.23 -10.65
CA ALA A 75 1.49 -13.58 -9.64
C ALA A 75 1.25 -15.00 -9.09
N LEU A 76 0.01 -15.33 -8.76
CA LEU A 76 -0.38 -16.65 -8.27
C LEU A 76 -0.10 -17.74 -9.30
N LEU A 77 -0.46 -17.51 -10.57
CA LEU A 77 -0.19 -18.46 -11.66
C LEU A 77 1.31 -18.67 -11.85
N PHE A 78 2.10 -17.60 -11.78
CA PHE A 78 3.56 -17.70 -11.94
C PHE A 78 4.20 -18.48 -10.79
N VAL A 79 3.82 -18.18 -9.54
CA VAL A 79 4.34 -18.89 -8.37
C VAL A 79 3.86 -20.34 -8.36
N GLY A 80 2.59 -20.59 -8.72
CA GLY A 80 2.04 -21.95 -8.84
C GLY A 80 2.78 -22.78 -9.89
N ALA A 81 3.07 -22.19 -11.05
CA ALA A 81 3.88 -22.83 -12.07
C ALA A 81 5.31 -23.13 -11.59
N ALA A 82 5.94 -22.19 -10.88
CA ALA A 82 7.27 -22.39 -10.29
C ALA A 82 7.29 -23.54 -9.28
N ILE A 83 6.26 -23.63 -8.41
CA ILE A 83 6.09 -24.74 -7.46
C ILE A 83 5.89 -26.07 -8.23
N GLY A 84 5.02 -26.09 -9.25
CA GLY A 84 4.77 -27.29 -10.04
C GLY A 84 6.01 -27.78 -10.76
N ILE A 85 6.80 -26.89 -11.36
CA ILE A 85 8.08 -27.23 -12.01
C ILE A 85 9.09 -27.74 -10.98
N ALA A 86 9.22 -27.07 -9.84
CA ALA A 86 10.10 -27.50 -8.78
C ALA A 86 9.73 -28.87 -8.23
N TYR A 87 8.42 -29.09 -7.98
CA TYR A 87 7.92 -30.40 -7.54
C TYR A 87 8.23 -31.51 -8.56
N ALA A 88 7.94 -31.28 -9.85
CA ALA A 88 8.22 -32.26 -10.90
C ALA A 88 9.72 -32.57 -11.04
N ALA A 89 10.60 -31.59 -10.70
CA ALA A 89 12.05 -31.79 -10.78
C ALA A 89 12.65 -32.58 -9.59
N VAL A 90 11.94 -32.65 -8.44
CA VAL A 90 12.48 -33.28 -7.22
C VAL A 90 11.57 -34.34 -6.60
N SER A 91 10.40 -34.64 -7.23
CA SER A 91 9.43 -35.60 -6.70
C SER A 91 10.00 -36.98 -6.45
N ASP A 92 10.90 -37.43 -7.31
CA ASP A 92 11.54 -38.75 -7.21
C ASP A 92 12.51 -38.86 -6.02
N LEU A 93 12.94 -37.73 -5.45
CA LEU A 93 13.85 -37.68 -4.30
C LEU A 93 13.12 -37.71 -2.95
N PHE A 94 11.79 -37.49 -2.92
CA PHE A 94 11.03 -37.47 -1.66
C PHE A 94 11.12 -38.77 -0.88
N PRO A 95 10.97 -39.98 -1.49
CA PRO A 95 11.09 -41.22 -0.75
C PRO A 95 12.49 -41.42 -0.18
N ALA A 96 13.55 -41.00 -0.90
CA ALA A 96 14.94 -41.12 -0.47
C ALA A 96 15.26 -40.21 0.73
N VAL A 97 14.46 -39.19 1.02
CA VAL A 97 14.69 -38.26 2.12
C VAL A 97 13.70 -38.45 3.27
N PHE A 98 12.45 -38.78 2.97
CA PHE A 98 11.35 -38.81 3.98
C PHE A 98 10.91 -40.24 4.37
N ASP A 99 11.14 -41.27 3.52
CA ASP A 99 10.74 -42.67 3.78
C ASP A 99 11.91 -43.53 4.25
N LEU A 100 12.86 -42.93 4.96
CA LEU A 100 14.04 -43.64 5.48
C LEU A 100 13.69 -44.52 6.69
N PRO A 101 14.23 -45.73 6.79
CA PRO A 101 14.14 -46.55 8.00
C PRO A 101 14.68 -45.83 9.24
N ALA A 102 14.12 -46.15 10.39
CA ALA A 102 14.55 -45.56 11.65
C ALA A 102 16.05 -45.74 11.89
N GLY A 103 16.77 -44.63 12.12
CA GLY A 103 18.23 -44.62 12.36
C GLY A 103 19.10 -44.42 11.11
N GLN A 104 18.50 -44.22 9.93
CA GLN A 104 19.25 -43.81 8.75
C GLN A 104 19.12 -42.29 8.53
N GLU A 105 20.23 -41.64 8.21
CA GLU A 105 20.21 -40.23 7.84
C GLU A 105 20.13 -40.06 6.31
N PRO A 106 19.41 -39.07 5.82
CA PRO A 106 19.31 -38.79 4.38
C PRO A 106 20.68 -38.37 3.83
N ARG A 107 21.01 -38.85 2.64
CA ARG A 107 22.27 -38.50 1.98
C ARG A 107 22.21 -37.03 1.53
N TRP A 108 23.32 -36.33 1.71
CA TRP A 108 23.40 -34.91 1.32
C TRP A 108 23.13 -34.70 -0.18
N ASP A 109 23.51 -35.66 -1.02
CA ASP A 109 23.25 -35.60 -2.47
C ASP A 109 21.75 -35.61 -2.81
N ASP A 110 20.88 -36.21 -1.98
CA ASP A 110 19.44 -36.26 -2.14
C ASP A 110 18.75 -35.03 -1.54
N VAL A 111 19.27 -34.47 -0.45
CA VAL A 111 18.74 -33.30 0.24
C VAL A 111 19.06 -31.99 -0.51
N ARG A 112 20.25 -31.87 -1.07
CA ARG A 112 20.72 -30.67 -1.78
C ARG A 112 19.80 -30.20 -2.90
N PRO A 113 19.29 -31.04 -3.82
CA PRO A 113 18.34 -30.62 -4.86
C PRO A 113 17.03 -30.08 -4.30
N LEU A 114 16.52 -30.67 -3.20
CA LEU A 114 15.32 -30.20 -2.52
C LEU A 114 15.51 -28.78 -1.96
N ILE A 115 16.66 -28.54 -1.30
CA ILE A 115 16.99 -27.21 -0.78
C ILE A 115 17.11 -26.19 -1.92
N VAL A 116 17.79 -26.56 -3.01
CA VAL A 116 17.95 -25.68 -4.18
C VAL A 116 16.59 -25.36 -4.81
N ALA A 117 15.72 -26.36 -5.01
CA ALA A 117 14.38 -26.17 -5.54
C ALA A 117 13.55 -25.24 -4.63
N PHE A 118 13.58 -25.46 -3.32
CA PHE A 118 12.91 -24.63 -2.33
C PHE A 118 13.40 -23.17 -2.39
N VAL A 119 14.71 -22.95 -2.40
CA VAL A 119 15.29 -21.60 -2.48
C VAL A 119 14.92 -20.91 -3.79
N LEU A 120 14.95 -21.61 -4.93
CA LEU A 120 14.56 -21.05 -6.22
C LEU A 120 13.10 -20.64 -6.26
N VAL A 121 12.18 -21.47 -5.73
CA VAL A 121 10.75 -21.13 -5.60
C VAL A 121 10.55 -19.91 -4.68
N TRP A 122 11.25 -19.87 -3.55
CA TRP A 122 11.20 -18.74 -2.62
C TRP A 122 11.67 -17.43 -3.26
N VAL A 123 12.78 -17.46 -3.98
CA VAL A 123 13.30 -16.29 -4.69
C VAL A 123 12.33 -15.84 -5.79
N ALA A 124 11.79 -16.78 -6.58
CA ALA A 124 10.80 -16.48 -7.60
C ALA A 124 9.52 -15.86 -7.00
N ALA A 125 9.01 -16.41 -5.90
CA ALA A 125 7.87 -15.88 -5.18
C ALA A 125 8.14 -14.48 -4.62
N LEU A 126 9.32 -14.25 -4.02
CA LEU A 126 9.72 -12.95 -3.49
C LEU A 126 9.78 -11.88 -4.60
N ILE A 127 10.44 -12.18 -5.72
CA ILE A 127 10.51 -11.26 -6.86
C ILE A 127 9.11 -10.94 -7.37
N THR A 128 8.28 -11.96 -7.52
CA THR A 128 6.90 -11.80 -8.03
C THR A 128 6.05 -10.91 -7.13
N ILE A 129 6.09 -11.13 -5.80
CA ILE A 129 5.29 -10.33 -4.85
C ILE A 129 5.80 -8.88 -4.76
N VAL A 130 7.11 -8.66 -4.86
CA VAL A 130 7.68 -7.30 -4.89
C VAL A 130 7.25 -6.56 -6.15
N CYS A 131 7.26 -7.22 -7.32
CA CYS A 131 6.77 -6.64 -8.57
C CYS A 131 5.27 -6.35 -8.51
N ALA A 132 4.46 -7.25 -7.95
CA ALA A 132 3.03 -7.07 -7.76
C ALA A 132 2.72 -5.87 -6.86
N ASN A 133 3.39 -5.77 -5.72
CA ASN A 133 3.25 -4.63 -4.80
C ASN A 133 3.69 -3.31 -5.43
N ALA A 134 4.78 -3.31 -6.22
CA ALA A 134 5.24 -2.12 -6.93
C ALA A 134 4.23 -1.67 -8.01
N LEU A 135 3.59 -2.61 -8.73
CA LEU A 135 2.52 -2.29 -9.67
C LEU A 135 1.32 -1.65 -8.98
N MET A 136 0.89 -2.18 -7.83
CA MET A 136 -0.20 -1.58 -7.05
C MET A 136 0.18 -0.21 -6.50
N ALA A 137 1.42 -0.04 -6.02
CA ALA A 137 1.95 1.25 -5.59
C ALA A 137 2.07 2.27 -6.74
N ALA A 138 2.10 1.83 -7.99
CA ALA A 138 2.01 2.69 -9.18
C ALA A 138 0.56 2.97 -9.59
N ALA A 139 -0.33 2.00 -9.51
CA ALA A 139 -1.71 2.11 -9.96
C ALA A 139 -2.54 3.06 -9.07
N CYS A 140 -2.40 2.95 -7.75
CA CYS A 140 -3.19 3.74 -6.81
C CYS A 140 -2.96 5.27 -6.93
N PRO A 141 -1.72 5.79 -7.01
CA PRO A 141 -1.49 7.21 -7.26
C PRO A 141 -2.06 7.70 -8.59
N ALA A 142 -2.03 6.86 -9.65
CA ALA A 142 -2.62 7.19 -10.93
C ALA A 142 -4.14 7.34 -10.84
N VAL A 143 -4.82 6.46 -10.09
CA VAL A 143 -6.27 6.57 -9.80
C VAL A 143 -6.58 7.84 -9.02
N ILE A 144 -5.80 8.14 -7.97
CA ILE A 144 -6.04 9.36 -7.16
C ILE A 144 -5.88 10.62 -7.99
N GLN A 145 -4.91 10.66 -8.89
CA GLN A 145 -4.71 11.83 -9.76
C GLN A 145 -5.95 12.12 -10.63
N GLU A 146 -6.58 11.10 -11.20
CA GLU A 146 -7.81 11.23 -11.97
C GLU A 146 -9.03 11.51 -11.07
N ALA A 147 -9.11 10.85 -9.91
CA ALA A 147 -10.18 11.03 -8.94
C ALA A 147 -10.25 12.45 -8.34
N VAL A 148 -9.10 13.08 -8.10
CA VAL A 148 -9.00 14.47 -7.61
C VAL A 148 -9.50 15.46 -8.67
N LEU A 149 -9.25 15.18 -9.95
CA LEU A 149 -9.72 16.00 -11.07
C LEU A 149 -11.16 15.66 -11.50
N GLY A 150 -11.78 14.63 -10.90
CA GLY A 150 -13.14 14.21 -11.27
C GLY A 150 -13.24 13.47 -12.62
N LEU A 151 -12.12 13.07 -13.20
CA LEU A 151 -12.07 12.41 -14.51
C LEU A 151 -12.39 10.91 -14.41
N PRO A 152 -13.04 10.32 -15.45
CA PRO A 152 -13.27 8.87 -15.49
C PRO A 152 -11.98 8.13 -15.85
N THR A 153 -11.61 7.13 -15.03
CA THR A 153 -10.48 6.26 -15.31
C THR A 153 -10.87 5.13 -16.28
N ARG A 154 -10.01 4.85 -17.28
CA ARG A 154 -10.12 3.68 -18.14
C ARG A 154 -9.07 2.65 -17.74
N PHE A 155 -9.46 1.40 -17.56
CA PHE A 155 -8.56 0.30 -17.15
C PHE A 155 -7.28 0.23 -18.01
N GLY A 156 -7.39 0.26 -19.34
CA GLY A 156 -6.23 0.17 -20.24
C GLY A 156 -5.25 1.36 -20.13
N ALA A 157 -5.75 2.58 -19.87
CA ALA A 157 -4.91 3.76 -19.66
C ALA A 157 -4.18 3.66 -18.31
N LEU A 158 -4.88 3.24 -17.26
CA LEU A 158 -4.32 2.99 -15.92
C LEU A 158 -3.24 1.92 -15.99
N TRP A 159 -3.51 0.78 -16.63
CA TRP A 159 -2.58 -0.32 -16.79
C TRP A 159 -1.29 0.11 -17.48
N ARG A 160 -1.41 0.75 -18.67
CA ARG A 160 -0.25 1.24 -19.43
C ARG A 160 0.58 2.25 -18.65
N ARG A 161 -0.07 3.14 -17.90
CA ARG A 161 0.61 4.14 -17.07
C ARG A 161 1.36 3.51 -15.90
N SER A 162 0.75 2.52 -15.22
CA SER A 162 1.38 1.78 -14.13
C SER A 162 2.63 1.03 -14.62
N TRP A 163 2.55 0.35 -15.75
CA TRP A 163 3.69 -0.34 -16.36
C TRP A 163 4.83 0.61 -16.77
N SER A 164 4.52 1.76 -17.35
CA SER A 164 5.55 2.74 -17.76
C SER A 164 6.31 3.33 -16.57
N ARG A 165 5.71 3.33 -15.37
CA ARG A 165 6.33 3.86 -14.14
C ARG A 165 6.86 2.75 -13.21
N LEU A 166 6.63 1.49 -13.56
CA LEU A 166 7.06 0.34 -12.76
C LEU A 166 8.54 0.39 -12.36
N PRO A 167 9.52 0.65 -13.25
CA PRO A 167 10.94 0.61 -12.83
C PRO A 167 11.28 1.71 -11.81
N ALA A 168 10.69 2.89 -11.92
CA ALA A 168 10.89 3.96 -10.95
C ALA A 168 10.26 3.62 -9.60
N VAL A 169 9.03 3.10 -9.59
CA VAL A 169 8.32 2.71 -8.38
C VAL A 169 8.96 1.47 -7.75
N LEU A 170 9.37 0.49 -8.56
CA LEU A 170 10.09 -0.70 -8.08
C LEU A 170 11.37 -0.30 -7.35
N GLY A 171 12.15 0.63 -7.92
CA GLY A 171 13.34 1.15 -7.25
C GLY A 171 13.04 1.79 -5.90
N THR A 172 11.97 2.59 -5.78
CA THR A 172 11.58 3.19 -4.49
C THR A 172 11.11 2.15 -3.49
N VAL A 173 10.29 1.17 -3.92
CA VAL A 173 9.78 0.09 -3.06
C VAL A 173 10.92 -0.81 -2.59
N LEU A 174 11.84 -1.22 -3.46
CA LEU A 174 13.00 -2.03 -3.09
C LEU A 174 13.89 -1.34 -2.06
N LEU A 175 14.21 -0.06 -2.27
CA LEU A 175 15.08 0.69 -1.35
C LEU A 175 14.43 0.89 0.02
N THR A 176 13.12 1.13 0.06
CA THR A 176 12.39 1.27 1.33
C THR A 176 12.16 -0.05 2.05
N SER A 177 11.85 -1.13 1.31
CA SER A 177 11.67 -2.46 1.90
C SER A 177 12.99 -3.03 2.41
N LEU A 178 14.13 -2.77 1.75
CA LEU A 178 15.45 -3.17 2.22
C LEU A 178 15.76 -2.57 3.61
N ALA A 179 15.43 -1.29 3.81
CA ALA A 179 15.61 -0.64 5.10
C ALA A 179 14.74 -1.27 6.21
N LEU A 180 13.48 -1.65 5.88
CA LEU A 180 12.59 -2.32 6.82
C LEU A 180 12.96 -3.78 7.08
N MET A 181 13.59 -4.45 6.11
CA MET A 181 14.04 -5.84 6.27
C MET A 181 15.22 -5.98 7.24
N LEU A 182 15.97 -4.92 7.47
CA LEU A 182 17.17 -4.97 8.33
C LEU A 182 16.88 -5.45 9.76
N PRO A 183 15.90 -4.91 10.51
CA PRO A 183 15.56 -5.42 11.84
C PRO A 183 15.13 -6.90 11.83
N TYR A 184 14.34 -7.30 10.82
CA TYR A 184 13.89 -8.69 10.69
C TYR A 184 15.05 -9.64 10.39
N ALA A 185 16.00 -9.25 9.53
CA ALA A 185 17.18 -10.05 9.23
C ALA A 185 18.06 -10.25 10.48
N ILE A 186 18.18 -9.24 11.34
CA ILE A 186 18.92 -9.32 12.60
C ILE A 186 18.27 -10.35 13.54
N VAL A 187 16.95 -10.29 13.71
CA VAL A 187 16.21 -11.24 14.55
C VAL A 187 16.35 -12.67 14.00
N LEU A 188 16.17 -12.83 12.69
CA LEU A 188 16.28 -14.12 12.02
C LEU A 188 17.69 -14.73 12.20
N ALA A 189 18.73 -13.92 12.01
CA ALA A 189 20.11 -14.36 12.24
C ALA A 189 20.35 -14.81 13.69
N GLY A 190 19.78 -14.10 14.67
CA GLY A 190 19.84 -14.48 16.07
C GLY A 190 19.11 -15.81 16.36
N MET A 191 17.93 -16.00 15.74
CA MET A 191 17.18 -17.28 15.87
C MET A 191 17.91 -18.44 15.23
N VAL A 192 18.45 -18.27 14.02
CA VAL A 192 19.27 -19.30 13.35
C VAL A 192 20.48 -19.66 14.19
N GLY A 193 21.16 -18.65 14.75
CA GLY A 193 22.29 -18.87 15.66
C GLY A 193 21.89 -19.67 16.91
N MET A 194 20.69 -19.41 17.47
CA MET A 194 20.15 -20.20 18.59
C MET A 194 19.91 -21.65 18.20
N PHE A 195 19.27 -21.91 17.05
CA PHE A 195 19.04 -23.28 16.59
C PHE A 195 20.35 -24.04 16.37
N LEU A 196 21.34 -23.42 15.72
CA LEU A 196 22.64 -24.03 15.51
C LEU A 196 23.36 -24.35 16.84
N ALA A 197 23.26 -23.44 17.82
CA ALA A 197 23.83 -23.66 19.15
C ALA A 197 23.13 -24.80 19.92
N LEU A 198 21.80 -24.94 19.79
CA LEU A 198 21.05 -26.05 20.40
C LEU A 198 21.46 -27.40 19.80
N PHE A 199 21.57 -27.49 18.48
CA PHE A 199 22.06 -28.72 17.81
C PHE A 199 23.50 -29.07 18.17
N ALA A 200 24.37 -28.06 18.31
CA ALA A 200 25.74 -28.27 18.75
C ALA A 200 25.82 -28.72 20.22
N ALA A 201 24.93 -28.26 21.08
CA ALA A 201 24.88 -28.62 22.50
C ALA A 201 24.42 -30.06 22.73
N ASP A 202 23.55 -30.61 21.88
CA ASP A 202 23.09 -32.00 21.95
C ASP A 202 24.24 -33.01 21.75
N SER A 203 25.29 -32.63 21.03
CA SER A 203 26.49 -33.43 20.81
C SER A 203 27.53 -33.32 21.95
N SER A 204 27.47 -32.31 22.82
CA SER A 204 28.51 -31.98 23.82
C SER A 204 28.07 -32.01 25.29
N GLY A 205 26.79 -32.27 25.60
CA GLY A 205 26.24 -32.29 26.95
C GLY A 205 25.36 -31.07 27.26
N THR A 206 24.93 -30.90 28.52
CA THR A 206 23.94 -29.92 28.93
C THR A 206 24.23 -28.50 28.43
N PRO A 207 23.27 -27.83 27.72
CA PRO A 207 23.43 -26.46 27.24
C PRO A 207 23.53 -25.48 28.41
N ASP A 208 24.60 -24.72 28.49
CA ASP A 208 24.91 -23.76 29.56
C ASP A 208 24.03 -22.48 29.44
N GLY A 209 22.87 -22.47 28.97
CA GLY A 209 22.05 -21.23 28.84
C GLY A 209 22.64 -20.12 27.94
N SER A 210 23.90 -20.21 27.52
CA SER A 210 24.57 -19.23 26.66
C SER A 210 23.95 -19.12 25.26
N TYR A 211 23.26 -20.17 24.81
CA TYR A 211 22.52 -20.19 23.54
C TYR A 211 21.38 -19.17 23.49
N LEU A 212 20.85 -18.73 24.64
CA LEU A 212 19.82 -17.69 24.71
C LEU A 212 20.38 -16.27 24.58
N LEU A 213 21.68 -16.07 24.79
CA LEU A 213 22.30 -14.75 24.69
C LEU A 213 22.25 -14.21 23.25
N LEU A 214 22.47 -15.05 22.26
CA LEU A 214 22.54 -14.65 20.86
C LEU A 214 21.19 -14.12 20.33
N PRO A 215 20.04 -14.80 20.48
CA PRO A 215 18.75 -14.26 20.10
C PRO A 215 18.33 -13.05 20.96
N PHE A 216 18.72 -13.02 22.25
CA PHE A 216 18.44 -11.85 23.10
C PHE A 216 19.20 -10.60 22.63
N LEU A 217 20.49 -10.71 22.34
CA LEU A 217 21.28 -9.61 21.79
C LEU A 217 20.78 -9.19 20.40
N ALA A 218 20.41 -10.15 19.54
CA ALA A 218 19.82 -9.87 18.24
C ALA A 218 18.48 -9.13 18.39
N PHE A 219 17.64 -9.52 19.34
CA PHE A 219 16.38 -8.82 19.63
C PHE A 219 16.62 -7.38 20.12
N LEU A 220 17.57 -7.16 21.04
CA LEU A 220 17.93 -5.82 21.50
C LEU A 220 18.48 -4.96 20.37
N LEU A 221 19.33 -5.51 19.51
CA LEU A 221 19.86 -4.81 18.34
C LEU A 221 18.75 -4.46 17.34
N ALA A 222 17.84 -5.39 17.08
CA ALA A 222 16.68 -5.14 16.22
C ALA A 222 15.79 -4.04 16.79
N LEU A 223 15.55 -4.05 18.12
CA LEU A 223 14.77 -3.01 18.81
C LEU A 223 15.44 -1.63 18.66
N LEU A 224 16.78 -1.55 18.71
CA LEU A 224 17.53 -0.32 18.50
C LEU A 224 17.46 0.17 17.05
N VAL A 225 17.48 -0.75 16.07
CA VAL A 225 17.47 -0.43 14.64
C VAL A 225 16.07 -0.10 14.13
N THR A 226 15.01 -0.65 14.75
CA THR A 226 13.61 -0.47 14.33
C THR A 226 13.18 1.01 14.22
N PRO A 227 13.47 1.91 15.18
CA PRO A 227 13.10 3.32 15.06
C PRO A 227 13.73 4.00 13.84
N LEU A 228 14.97 3.65 13.52
CA LEU A 228 15.68 4.16 12.33
C LEU A 228 15.01 3.66 11.05
N ALA A 229 14.67 2.37 11.00
CA ALA A 229 13.97 1.78 9.86
C ALA A 229 12.60 2.43 9.65
N LEU A 230 11.82 2.64 10.73
CA LEU A 230 10.53 3.35 10.68
C LEU A 230 10.70 4.80 10.22
N TRP A 231 11.73 5.49 10.70
CA TRP A 231 12.01 6.86 10.26
C TRP A 231 12.31 6.94 8.76
N ILE A 232 13.12 6.02 8.24
CA ILE A 232 13.43 5.90 6.81
C ILE A 232 12.15 5.58 6.02
N TRP A 233 11.34 4.63 6.49
CA TRP A 233 10.10 4.23 5.85
C TRP A 233 9.12 5.42 5.70
N VAL A 234 8.87 6.16 6.77
CA VAL A 234 8.01 7.35 6.72
C VAL A 234 8.56 8.41 5.78
N LYS A 235 9.87 8.65 5.84
CA LYS A 235 10.56 9.65 5.01
C LYS A 235 10.41 9.38 3.52
N PHE A 236 10.38 8.12 3.10
CA PHE A 236 10.29 7.71 1.70
C PHE A 236 8.94 7.12 1.30
N SER A 237 7.96 7.10 2.19
CA SER A 237 6.64 6.54 1.96
C SER A 237 5.86 7.18 0.79
N LEU A 238 6.12 8.46 0.51
CA LEU A 238 5.47 9.20 -0.57
C LEU A 238 6.23 9.09 -1.90
N ALA A 239 7.38 8.42 -1.95
CA ALA A 239 8.19 8.31 -3.17
C ALA A 239 7.47 7.61 -4.33
N PRO A 240 6.69 6.53 -4.15
CA PRO A 240 5.89 5.93 -5.21
C PRO A 240 4.87 6.92 -5.80
N ALA A 241 4.19 7.70 -4.95
CA ALA A 241 3.25 8.72 -5.40
C ALA A 241 3.93 9.83 -6.20
N ALA A 242 5.11 10.31 -5.74
CA ALA A 242 5.92 11.29 -6.46
C ALA A 242 6.39 10.76 -7.82
N ALA A 243 6.86 9.51 -7.90
CA ALA A 243 7.30 8.87 -9.14
C ALA A 243 6.20 8.83 -10.20
N VAL A 244 4.96 8.53 -9.79
CA VAL A 244 3.83 8.41 -10.71
C VAL A 244 3.24 9.77 -11.08
N MET A 245 3.02 10.64 -10.08
CA MET A 245 2.32 11.92 -10.28
C MET A 245 3.21 12.98 -10.95
N GLU A 246 4.52 13.01 -10.63
CA GLU A 246 5.48 13.94 -11.22
C GLU A 246 6.31 13.31 -12.35
N GLY A 247 6.20 12.02 -12.56
CA GLY A 247 6.90 11.33 -13.64
C GLY A 247 8.41 11.22 -13.43
N GLN A 248 8.88 11.27 -12.20
CA GLN A 248 10.30 11.28 -11.83
C GLN A 248 10.88 9.86 -11.71
N GLY A 249 12.21 9.73 -11.80
CA GLY A 249 12.93 8.50 -11.50
C GLY A 249 12.98 8.21 -9.98
N ALA A 250 13.40 6.99 -9.60
CA ALA A 250 13.37 6.52 -8.22
C ALA A 250 14.09 7.47 -7.22
N ILE A 251 15.34 7.85 -7.50
CA ILE A 251 16.15 8.70 -6.60
C ILE A 251 15.55 10.12 -6.48
N ALA A 252 15.09 10.70 -7.60
CA ALA A 252 14.45 12.02 -7.58
C ALA A 252 13.17 11.99 -6.75
N SER A 253 12.34 10.94 -6.91
CA SER A 253 11.11 10.73 -6.14
C SER A 253 11.38 10.56 -4.65
N MET A 254 12.45 9.86 -4.26
CA MET A 254 12.85 9.73 -2.85
C MET A 254 13.29 11.08 -2.25
N ARG A 255 14.08 11.87 -2.99
CA ARG A 255 14.44 13.23 -2.58
C ARG A 255 13.19 14.11 -2.42
N ARG A 256 12.26 14.00 -3.37
CA ARG A 256 10.98 14.72 -3.34
C ARG A 256 10.15 14.33 -2.13
N SER A 257 9.96 13.02 -1.86
CA SER A 257 9.29 12.51 -0.67
C SER A 257 9.91 13.06 0.62
N SER A 258 11.23 12.97 0.75
CA SER A 258 11.94 13.46 1.94
C SER A 258 11.78 14.96 2.15
N ALA A 259 11.73 15.77 1.09
CA ALA A 259 11.49 17.21 1.15
C ALA A 259 10.07 17.53 1.61
N LEU A 260 9.05 16.79 1.11
CA LEU A 260 7.65 16.99 1.47
C LEU A 260 7.36 16.56 2.92
N VAL A 261 7.91 15.44 3.37
CA VAL A 261 7.69 14.93 4.74
C VAL A 261 8.38 15.79 5.79
N ARG A 262 9.45 16.54 5.45
CA ARG A 262 10.18 17.40 6.40
C ARG A 262 9.22 18.43 7.02
N GLY A 263 9.14 18.46 8.34
CA GLY A 263 8.23 19.32 9.13
C GLY A 263 6.83 18.72 9.38
N PHE A 264 6.45 17.67 8.67
CA PHE A 264 5.16 16.99 8.85
C PHE A 264 5.33 15.49 9.18
N TRP A 265 6.50 15.07 9.64
CA TRP A 265 6.86 13.68 9.86
C TRP A 265 5.89 12.97 10.82
N TRP A 266 5.63 13.54 12.00
CA TRP A 266 4.73 12.96 13.00
C TRP A 266 3.30 12.80 12.49
N ARG A 267 2.82 13.76 11.72
CA ARG A 267 1.50 13.70 11.11
C ARG A 267 1.43 12.57 10.06
N THR A 268 2.43 12.50 9.19
CA THR A 268 2.51 11.45 8.17
C THR A 268 2.62 10.07 8.83
N PHE A 269 3.49 9.94 9.83
CA PHE A 269 3.65 8.71 10.61
C PHE A 269 2.34 8.28 11.27
N GLY A 270 1.66 9.20 11.98
CA GLY A 270 0.39 8.89 12.67
C GLY A 270 -0.70 8.41 11.72
N ILE A 271 -0.85 9.05 10.55
CA ILE A 271 -1.85 8.63 9.55
C ILE A 271 -1.47 7.26 8.96
N MET A 272 -0.21 7.05 8.61
CA MET A 272 0.26 5.77 8.08
C MET A 272 0.14 4.64 9.09
N LEU A 273 0.47 4.88 10.34
CA LEU A 273 0.31 3.90 11.43
C LEU A 273 -1.16 3.52 11.62
N LEU A 274 -2.05 4.51 11.64
CA LEU A 274 -3.49 4.26 11.76
C LEU A 274 -3.99 3.37 10.61
N VAL A 275 -3.59 3.69 9.38
CA VAL A 275 -3.99 2.91 8.20
C VAL A 275 -3.39 1.51 8.24
N ALA A 276 -2.11 1.37 8.63
CA ALA A 276 -1.46 0.08 8.76
C ALA A 276 -2.16 -0.80 9.80
N VAL A 277 -2.46 -0.25 10.99
CA VAL A 277 -3.22 -0.96 12.04
C VAL A 277 -4.62 -1.33 11.54
N ALA A 278 -5.35 -0.39 10.94
CA ALA A 278 -6.70 -0.66 10.44
C ALA A 278 -6.72 -1.74 9.37
N THR A 279 -5.81 -1.68 8.37
CA THR A 279 -5.73 -2.69 7.30
C THR A 279 -5.29 -4.05 7.84
N THR A 280 -4.37 -4.10 8.80
CA THR A 280 -3.95 -5.34 9.45
C THR A 280 -5.09 -5.96 10.25
N LEU A 281 -5.84 -5.17 11.03
CA LEU A 281 -7.01 -5.66 11.78
C LEU A 281 -8.09 -6.20 10.85
N VAL A 282 -8.41 -5.47 9.78
CA VAL A 282 -9.40 -5.94 8.79
C VAL A 282 -8.95 -7.24 8.13
N SER A 283 -7.68 -7.33 7.72
CA SER A 283 -7.13 -8.54 7.14
C SER A 283 -7.14 -9.72 8.11
N TRP A 284 -6.79 -9.47 9.37
CA TRP A 284 -6.86 -10.48 10.43
C TRP A 284 -8.29 -10.98 10.65
N LEU A 285 -9.29 -10.06 10.71
CA LEU A 285 -10.70 -10.44 10.84
C LEU A 285 -11.19 -11.27 9.65
N ILE A 286 -10.80 -10.89 8.42
CA ILE A 286 -11.12 -11.66 7.22
C ILE A 286 -10.56 -13.09 7.33
N GLN A 287 -9.29 -13.23 7.74
CA GLN A 287 -8.65 -14.52 7.90
C GLN A 287 -9.32 -15.37 8.99
N GLN A 288 -9.68 -14.77 10.12
CA GLN A 288 -10.38 -15.47 11.20
C GLN A 288 -11.78 -15.93 10.77
N LEU A 289 -12.53 -15.07 10.07
CA LEU A 289 -13.84 -15.43 9.56
C LEU A 289 -13.76 -16.61 8.58
N LEU A 290 -12.80 -16.58 7.66
CA LEU A 290 -12.63 -17.65 6.67
C LEU A 290 -12.10 -18.93 7.30
N SER A 291 -11.24 -18.86 8.30
CA SER A 291 -10.81 -20.05 9.07
C SER A 291 -11.97 -20.70 9.83
N MET A 292 -12.86 -19.90 10.42
CA MET A 292 -14.10 -20.42 11.05
C MET A 292 -15.04 -21.06 10.01
N LEU A 293 -15.19 -20.46 8.84
CA LEU A 293 -16.00 -21.06 7.77
C LEU A 293 -15.41 -22.36 7.22
N ALA A 294 -14.07 -22.47 7.19
CA ALA A 294 -13.38 -23.70 6.79
C ALA A 294 -13.54 -24.84 7.80
N SER A 295 -13.76 -24.54 9.07
CA SER A 295 -13.93 -25.56 10.11
C SER A 295 -15.19 -26.43 9.92
N ALA A 296 -16.29 -25.86 9.37
CA ALA A 296 -17.53 -26.59 9.16
C ALA A 296 -17.40 -27.75 8.12
N PRO A 297 -16.88 -27.54 6.89
CA PRO A 297 -16.67 -28.64 5.96
C PRO A 297 -15.60 -29.63 6.43
N ILE A 298 -14.59 -29.19 7.19
CA ILE A 298 -13.57 -30.08 7.78
C ILE A 298 -14.21 -31.02 8.82
N ALA A 299 -15.11 -30.48 9.66
CA ALA A 299 -15.82 -31.28 10.65
C ALA A 299 -16.76 -32.34 10.02
N ALA A 300 -17.14 -32.16 8.76
CA ALA A 300 -17.96 -33.12 8.00
C ALA A 300 -17.13 -34.23 7.34
N ILE A 301 -15.79 -34.15 7.35
CA ILE A 301 -14.91 -35.16 6.79
C ILE A 301 -14.78 -36.30 7.81
N ASP A 302 -15.14 -37.52 7.42
CA ASP A 302 -14.96 -38.70 8.27
C ASP A 302 -13.49 -39.16 8.24
N PHE A 303 -12.79 -38.91 9.35
CA PHE A 303 -11.42 -39.34 9.53
C PHE A 303 -11.32 -40.76 10.11
N SER A 304 -12.43 -41.36 10.62
CA SER A 304 -12.39 -42.66 11.29
C SER A 304 -12.33 -43.83 10.34
N GLY A 305 -12.86 -43.70 9.11
CA GLY A 305 -12.78 -44.68 8.03
C GLY A 305 -11.97 -44.21 6.83
N GLY A 306 -11.55 -42.95 6.83
CA GLY A 306 -10.92 -42.30 5.69
C GLY A 306 -9.40 -42.43 5.75
N GLY A 307 -8.89 -43.24 4.88
CA GLY A 307 -7.46 -43.25 4.62
C GLY A 307 -6.95 -41.92 4.07
N GLU A 308 -5.89 -41.98 3.33
CA GLU A 308 -5.21 -40.84 2.72
C GLU A 308 -6.15 -39.82 2.00
N SER A 309 -7.26 -40.27 1.41
CA SER A 309 -8.26 -39.44 0.72
C SER A 309 -8.96 -38.42 1.63
N ALA A 310 -9.29 -38.76 2.88
CA ALA A 310 -9.93 -37.84 3.81
C ALA A 310 -8.97 -36.73 4.26
N VAL A 311 -7.70 -37.07 4.46
CA VAL A 311 -6.63 -36.12 4.80
C VAL A 311 -6.41 -35.15 3.62
N ILE A 312 -6.32 -35.66 2.40
CA ILE A 312 -6.17 -34.84 1.18
C ILE A 312 -7.37 -33.89 1.01
N ALA A 313 -8.60 -34.37 1.22
CA ALA A 313 -9.80 -33.55 1.13
C ALA A 313 -9.80 -32.43 2.18
N ALA A 314 -9.40 -32.70 3.44
CA ALA A 314 -9.28 -31.70 4.48
C ALA A 314 -8.24 -30.62 4.13
N PHE A 315 -7.06 -31.04 3.66
CA PHE A 315 -6.03 -30.09 3.21
C PHE A 315 -6.51 -29.25 2.02
N ALA A 316 -7.20 -29.83 1.04
CA ALA A 316 -7.73 -29.10 -0.09
C ALA A 316 -8.76 -28.02 0.34
N VAL A 317 -9.63 -28.34 1.28
CA VAL A 317 -10.62 -27.40 1.84
C VAL A 317 -9.90 -26.27 2.57
N ILE A 318 -8.98 -26.59 3.50
CA ILE A 318 -8.20 -25.57 4.23
C ILE A 318 -7.47 -24.67 3.25
N PHE A 319 -6.77 -25.26 2.28
CA PHE A 319 -6.00 -24.52 1.28
C PHE A 319 -6.87 -23.57 0.47
N ALA A 320 -8.06 -24.02 0.02
CA ALA A 320 -9.00 -23.18 -0.72
C ALA A 320 -9.46 -21.96 0.10
N PHE A 321 -9.84 -22.15 1.37
CA PHE A 321 -10.26 -21.05 2.25
C PHE A 321 -9.11 -20.09 2.59
N VAL A 322 -7.92 -20.61 2.87
CA VAL A 322 -6.72 -19.81 3.11
C VAL A 322 -6.37 -18.99 1.86
N LEU A 323 -6.45 -19.59 0.66
CA LEU A 323 -6.18 -18.90 -0.60
C LEU A 323 -7.16 -17.74 -0.85
N VAL A 324 -8.47 -18.00 -0.66
CA VAL A 324 -9.51 -16.97 -0.79
C VAL A 324 -9.29 -15.86 0.22
N GLY A 325 -9.02 -16.21 1.48
CA GLY A 325 -8.72 -15.24 2.54
C GLY A 325 -7.51 -14.39 2.22
N GLN A 326 -6.46 -15.01 1.71
CA GLN A 326 -5.24 -14.31 1.31
C GLN A 326 -5.50 -13.33 0.16
N LEU A 327 -6.28 -13.73 -0.86
CA LEU A 327 -6.61 -12.85 -1.99
C LEU A 327 -7.46 -11.64 -1.54
N VAL A 328 -8.47 -11.87 -0.69
CA VAL A 328 -9.32 -10.79 -0.16
C VAL A 328 -8.52 -9.86 0.75
N SER A 329 -7.71 -10.40 1.66
CA SER A 329 -6.83 -9.62 2.53
C SER A 329 -5.82 -8.80 1.73
N GLN A 330 -5.25 -9.40 0.70
CA GLN A 330 -4.29 -8.75 -0.19
C GLN A 330 -4.92 -7.54 -0.91
N LEU A 331 -6.19 -7.61 -1.29
CA LEU A 331 -6.91 -6.48 -1.89
C LEU A 331 -6.95 -5.30 -0.90
N VAL A 332 -7.26 -5.54 0.36
CA VAL A 332 -7.28 -4.49 1.39
C VAL A 332 -5.89 -3.88 1.60
N VAL A 333 -4.89 -4.72 1.83
CA VAL A 333 -3.51 -4.27 2.14
C VAL A 333 -2.84 -3.61 0.94
N SER A 334 -3.11 -4.05 -0.30
CA SER A 334 -2.45 -3.51 -1.49
C SER A 334 -3.08 -2.24 -2.03
N VAL A 335 -4.36 -1.95 -1.72
CA VAL A 335 -5.09 -0.82 -2.28
C VAL A 335 -5.17 0.35 -1.30
N PHE A 336 -5.61 0.11 -0.08
CA PHE A 336 -5.89 1.21 0.86
C PHE A 336 -4.64 2.02 1.27
N PRO A 337 -3.51 1.44 1.73
CA PRO A 337 -2.34 2.22 2.10
C PRO A 337 -1.78 3.07 0.94
N PRO A 338 -1.61 2.57 -0.30
CA PRO A 338 -1.15 3.40 -1.41
C PRO A 338 -2.13 4.52 -1.80
N LEU A 339 -3.45 4.32 -1.67
CA LEU A 339 -4.42 5.40 -1.88
C LEU A 339 -4.27 6.49 -0.82
N VAL A 340 -4.14 6.12 0.46
CA VAL A 340 -3.93 7.08 1.56
C VAL A 340 -2.62 7.83 1.40
N THR A 341 -1.51 7.15 1.11
CA THR A 341 -0.21 7.82 0.89
C THR A 341 -0.25 8.78 -0.29
N SER A 342 -1.03 8.46 -1.34
CA SER A 342 -1.26 9.35 -2.47
C SER A 342 -2.03 10.61 -2.08
N LEU A 343 -3.04 10.49 -1.22
CA LEU A 343 -3.78 11.65 -0.69
C LEU A 343 -2.94 12.48 0.28
N ILE A 344 -2.10 11.85 1.12
CA ILE A 344 -1.13 12.56 1.96
C ILE A 344 -0.16 13.34 1.07
N TYR A 345 0.29 12.76 -0.03
CA TYR A 345 1.16 13.44 -0.99
C TYR A 345 0.50 14.71 -1.54
N VAL A 346 -0.76 14.63 -1.96
CA VAL A 346 -1.54 15.80 -2.44
C VAL A 346 -1.75 16.82 -1.32
N ASP A 347 -2.09 16.40 -0.09
CA ASP A 347 -2.24 17.27 1.07
C ASP A 347 -0.96 18.07 1.38
N LEU A 348 0.20 17.38 1.41
CA LEU A 348 1.48 18.04 1.68
C LEU A 348 1.89 19.01 0.55
N ARG A 349 1.52 18.73 -0.70
CA ARG A 349 1.71 19.67 -1.80
C ARG A 349 0.80 20.89 -1.69
N ILE A 350 -0.47 20.70 -1.31
CA ILE A 350 -1.38 21.81 -1.03
C ILE A 350 -0.82 22.71 0.06
N ARG A 351 -0.28 22.13 1.14
CA ARG A 351 0.26 22.88 2.29
C ARG A 351 1.58 23.59 2.00
N LYS A 352 2.47 22.97 1.23
CA LYS A 352 3.83 23.50 0.98
C LYS A 352 3.96 24.30 -0.31
N GLU A 353 3.21 23.95 -1.32
CA GLU A 353 3.40 24.44 -2.68
C GLU A 353 2.18 25.21 -3.22
N ASN A 354 1.13 25.41 -2.38
CA ASN A 354 -0.10 26.05 -2.83
C ASN A 354 -0.72 25.39 -4.09
N LEU A 355 -0.71 24.07 -4.17
CA LEU A 355 -1.21 23.32 -5.32
C LEU A 355 -2.72 23.54 -5.59
N ALA A 356 -3.49 24.02 -4.61
CA ALA A 356 -4.93 24.19 -4.72
C ALA A 356 -5.39 25.07 -5.91
N PRO A 357 -4.77 26.23 -6.21
CA PRO A 357 -5.11 27.03 -7.39
C PRO A 357 -4.84 26.33 -8.71
N ASP A 358 -3.77 25.54 -8.79
CA ASP A 358 -3.42 24.80 -10.01
C ASP A 358 -4.41 23.66 -10.27
N LEU A 359 -4.81 22.94 -9.23
CA LEU A 359 -5.86 21.92 -9.31
C LEU A 359 -7.23 22.53 -9.68
N ALA A 360 -7.57 23.70 -9.13
CA ALA A 360 -8.80 24.40 -9.49
C ALA A 360 -8.82 24.78 -10.97
N ARG A 361 -7.72 25.32 -11.49
CA ARG A 361 -7.58 25.66 -12.92
C ARG A 361 -7.65 24.41 -13.82
N ALA A 362 -6.96 23.32 -13.42
CA ALA A 362 -6.99 22.06 -14.15
C ALA A 362 -8.38 21.41 -14.18
N ALA A 363 -9.20 21.66 -13.15
CA ALA A 363 -10.60 21.22 -13.05
C ALA A 363 -11.60 22.18 -13.73
N GLY A 364 -11.15 23.27 -14.39
CA GLY A 364 -12.00 24.23 -15.08
C GLY A 364 -12.64 25.29 -14.19
N PHE A 365 -12.23 25.40 -12.91
CA PHE A 365 -12.69 26.48 -12.03
C PHE A 365 -11.76 27.68 -12.16
N SER A 366 -12.32 28.84 -12.56
CA SER A 366 -11.59 30.12 -12.47
C SER A 366 -11.35 30.45 -11.01
N PRO A 367 -10.10 30.69 -10.57
CA PRO A 367 -9.84 31.15 -9.20
C PRO A 367 -10.50 32.53 -9.02
N GLY A 368 -11.49 32.62 -8.16
CA GLY A 368 -12.07 33.92 -7.76
C GLY A 368 -10.95 34.80 -7.13
N PRO A 369 -11.10 36.15 -7.19
CA PRO A 369 -10.07 37.08 -6.70
C PRO A 369 -9.68 36.88 -5.24
N ASP A 370 -10.52 36.23 -4.42
CA ASP A 370 -10.27 35.97 -2.99
C ASP A 370 -9.25 34.87 -2.68
N MET A 371 -8.95 33.97 -3.59
CA MET A 371 -8.00 32.87 -3.31
C MET A 371 -6.53 33.34 -3.31
N GLY A 372 -6.21 34.41 -3.99
CA GLY A 372 -4.87 35.03 -4.00
C GLY A 372 -4.55 35.78 -2.70
N GLN A 373 -5.53 36.44 -2.12
CA GLN A 373 -5.31 37.26 -0.92
C GLN A 373 -5.13 36.43 0.37
N ARG A 374 -5.75 35.24 0.44
CA ARG A 374 -5.60 34.34 1.60
C ARG A 374 -4.23 33.67 1.71
N ALA A 375 -3.51 33.52 0.59
CA ALA A 375 -2.14 32.99 0.60
C ALA A 375 -1.14 33.95 1.25
N ASP A 376 -1.42 35.25 1.26
CA ASP A 376 -0.56 36.26 1.88
C ASP A 376 -0.77 36.41 3.40
N TRP A 377 -1.95 36.06 3.90
CA TRP A 377 -2.23 36.10 5.35
C TRP A 377 -1.46 35.03 6.13
N GLY A 378 -1.30 33.85 5.56
CA GLY A 378 -0.56 32.73 6.18
C GLY A 378 0.97 32.89 6.17
N ARG A 379 1.51 33.88 5.46
CA ARG A 379 2.96 34.18 5.43
C ARG A 379 3.41 35.23 6.43
N ARG A 380 2.48 35.90 7.12
CA ARG A 380 2.80 36.99 8.07
C ARG A 380 2.59 36.65 9.55
N HIS A 381 2.19 35.42 9.85
CA HIS A 381 2.06 34.83 11.19
C HIS A 381 2.63 33.41 11.19
#